data_b0cd4b1e296776d735cd5d82beedb380
#
_entry.id   b0cd4b1e296776d735cd5d82beedb380
#
_cell.length_a   1.000
_cell.length_b   1.000
_cell.length_c   1.000
_cell.angle_alpha   90.00
_cell.angle_beta   90.00
_cell.angle_gamma   90.00
#
_symmetry.space_group_name_H-M   'P 1'
#
loop_
_entity.id
_entity.type
_entity.pdbx_description
1 polymer ?
#
loop_
_entity_poly.entity_id
_entity_poly.type
_entity_poly.pdbx_seq_one_letter_code
_entity_poly.pdbx_strand_id
1 'polypeptide(L)'
;MRQRIGAEHLKAPITNQEVEGALAKAERAVNDLSQLPVTWLDFCNEKLSIASESIGFLIRQRVQIHKRGYPSRELEYLKLIERQIEELEQVYLSFYRLAPGLLHQLRSKEPEIYIWLMLQGELGSDLDNLLCGLSLLEDIDAKTAMVVAVQSPVESMDSTLSELIEGNATSSAFYFECLRVRQTLSVSLIKRWNKASIISSHVALPLLALQDVKEGIDWLNDNAGSEQYLFERLITKRDRGTWFRQSFGIEPNGLPSAQVLTYAKLLELKEFEAFDISSSLAPVDFALSGDWKLMPQIIEHLESLEEAEGEVWLQALYVVYGKLLPLTPQDVGVEYEWEEIVDLLNEWVEDEKHIQNLPSRLGYALSFESTLAAMKDSNVDVLFRDWLWRQICIQSRAYVPWDMAMPIHQQDWNFNNLKAAPSASERFNLRNSNAVMGY
;
A
#
# COMPACT_ATOMS: atom_id res chain seq x y z
N MET A 1 5.86 17.37 1.43
CA MET A 1 6.36 16.33 2.34
C MET A 1 6.04 16.77 3.76
N ARG A 2 5.42 15.87 4.56
CA ARG A 2 5.13 16.17 5.97
C ARG A 2 6.42 16.31 6.77
N GLN A 3 6.41 17.10 7.82
CA GLN A 3 7.57 17.26 8.70
C GLN A 3 7.76 15.99 9.55
N ARG A 4 9.01 15.51 9.68
CA ARG A 4 9.30 14.40 10.58
C ARG A 4 9.18 14.85 12.03
N ILE A 5 8.53 14.01 12.83
CA ILE A 5 8.36 14.26 14.26
C ILE A 5 9.58 13.74 15.02
N GLY A 6 10.21 14.61 15.77
CA GLY A 6 11.22 14.27 16.76
C GLY A 6 10.63 14.16 18.17
N ALA A 7 11.38 13.57 19.08
CA ALA A 7 10.96 13.42 20.48
C ALA A 7 10.65 14.77 21.16
N GLU A 8 11.26 15.83 20.68
CA GLU A 8 11.08 17.22 21.16
C GLU A 8 9.72 17.83 20.76
N HIS A 9 9.02 17.25 19.81
CA HIS A 9 7.71 17.75 19.34
C HIS A 9 6.55 17.09 20.09
N LEU A 10 6.81 16.04 20.87
CA LEU A 10 5.77 15.33 21.60
C LEU A 10 5.40 16.07 22.89
N LYS A 11 4.11 16.14 23.15
CA LYS A 11 3.53 16.57 24.40
C LYS A 11 3.53 15.41 25.42
N ALA A 12 2.65 15.46 26.41
CA ALA A 12 2.44 14.35 27.33
C ALA A 12 1.84 13.15 26.58
N PRO A 13 2.20 11.90 26.96
CA PRO A 13 1.58 10.70 26.40
C PRO A 13 0.05 10.73 26.62
N ILE A 14 -0.69 10.32 25.57
CA ILE A 14 -2.15 10.18 25.65
C ILE A 14 -2.47 8.77 26.15
N THR A 15 -3.14 8.70 27.29
CA THR A 15 -3.50 7.44 27.96
C THR A 15 -4.88 6.93 27.52
N ASN A 16 -5.17 5.65 27.76
CA ASN A 16 -6.50 5.08 27.56
C ASN A 16 -7.59 5.85 28.33
N GLN A 17 -7.28 6.41 29.48
CA GLN A 17 -8.22 7.21 30.27
C GLN A 17 -8.66 8.50 29.52
N GLU A 18 -7.76 9.13 28.76
CA GLU A 18 -8.09 10.31 27.94
C GLU A 18 -8.96 9.91 26.75
N VAL A 19 -8.69 8.77 26.13
CA VAL A 19 -9.54 8.21 25.06
C VAL A 19 -10.94 7.88 25.60
N GLU A 20 -11.04 7.19 26.75
CA GLU A 20 -12.32 6.92 27.43
C GLU A 20 -13.05 8.20 27.80
N GLY A 21 -12.31 9.23 28.22
CA GLY A 21 -12.85 10.56 28.50
C GLY A 21 -13.50 11.23 27.29
N ALA A 22 -12.84 11.14 26.13
CA ALA A 22 -13.38 11.64 24.86
C ALA A 22 -14.66 10.88 24.44
N LEU A 23 -14.63 9.55 24.55
CA LEU A 23 -15.79 8.70 24.25
C LEU A 23 -16.99 9.01 25.18
N ALA A 24 -16.73 9.19 26.48
CA ALA A 24 -17.79 9.57 27.44
C ALA A 24 -18.38 10.98 27.18
N LYS A 25 -17.60 11.90 26.61
CA LYS A 25 -18.11 13.21 26.14
C LYS A 25 -19.02 13.04 24.93
N ALA A 26 -18.62 12.23 23.96
CA ALA A 26 -19.41 11.91 22.78
C ALA A 26 -20.76 11.24 23.18
N GLU A 27 -20.75 10.29 24.11
CA GLU A 27 -21.97 9.65 24.63
C GLU A 27 -22.90 10.64 25.35
N ARG A 28 -22.34 11.54 26.14
CA ARG A 28 -23.15 12.60 26.77
C ARG A 28 -23.82 13.48 25.73
N ALA A 29 -23.10 13.89 24.69
CA ALA A 29 -23.67 14.69 23.62
C ALA A 29 -24.81 13.94 22.88
N VAL A 30 -24.73 12.61 22.71
CA VAL A 30 -25.85 11.80 22.20
C VAL A 30 -27.04 11.80 23.17
N ASN A 31 -26.80 11.64 24.46
CA ASN A 31 -27.86 11.62 25.48
C ASN A 31 -28.59 12.98 25.55
N ASP A 32 -27.88 14.08 25.36
CA ASP A 32 -28.44 15.43 25.36
C ASP A 32 -29.45 15.66 24.22
N LEU A 33 -29.39 14.86 23.14
CA LEU A 33 -30.38 14.89 22.05
C LEU A 33 -31.81 14.63 22.58
N SER A 34 -31.95 13.83 23.63
CA SER A 34 -33.26 13.52 24.23
C SER A 34 -34.00 14.73 24.78
N GLN A 35 -33.27 15.83 24.99
CA GLN A 35 -33.83 17.11 25.47
C GLN A 35 -34.34 18.00 24.33
N LEU A 36 -34.09 17.65 23.09
CA LEU A 36 -34.47 18.44 21.93
C LEU A 36 -35.88 18.05 21.41
N PRO A 37 -36.58 18.93 20.70
CA PRO A 37 -37.89 18.65 20.13
C PRO A 37 -37.86 17.47 19.17
N VAL A 38 -38.73 16.47 19.35
CA VAL A 38 -38.77 15.25 18.54
C VAL A 38 -38.92 15.54 17.05
N THR A 39 -39.80 16.43 16.65
CA THR A 39 -40.01 16.80 15.25
C THR A 39 -38.77 17.41 14.59
N TRP A 40 -37.97 18.15 15.37
CA TRP A 40 -36.70 18.70 14.90
C TRP A 40 -35.65 17.59 14.74
N LEU A 41 -35.59 16.66 15.69
CA LEU A 41 -34.68 15.51 15.60
C LEU A 41 -35.04 14.62 14.44
N ASP A 42 -36.32 14.35 14.19
CA ASP A 42 -36.78 13.55 13.06
C ASP A 42 -36.36 14.21 11.73
N PHE A 43 -36.52 15.50 11.59
CA PHE A 43 -36.05 16.26 10.44
C PHE A 43 -34.53 16.16 10.26
N CYS A 44 -33.75 16.34 11.34
CA CYS A 44 -32.29 16.23 11.28
C CYS A 44 -31.83 14.82 10.89
N ASN A 45 -32.41 13.79 11.50
CA ASN A 45 -32.10 12.41 11.21
C ASN A 45 -32.46 12.03 9.76
N GLU A 46 -33.58 12.49 9.23
CA GLU A 46 -33.93 12.30 7.81
C GLU A 46 -32.87 12.92 6.88
N LYS A 47 -32.43 14.13 7.14
CA LYS A 47 -31.42 14.82 6.33
C LYS A 47 -30.05 14.15 6.43
N LEU A 48 -29.66 13.73 7.63
CA LEU A 48 -28.41 12.99 7.86
C LEU A 48 -28.45 11.63 7.17
N SER A 49 -29.57 10.90 7.20
CA SER A 49 -29.70 9.61 6.51
C SER A 49 -29.45 9.76 5.00
N ILE A 50 -30.08 10.77 4.36
CA ILE A 50 -29.88 11.04 2.93
C ILE A 50 -28.41 11.42 2.63
N ALA A 51 -27.82 12.25 3.49
CA ALA A 51 -26.41 12.64 3.34
C ALA A 51 -25.47 11.42 3.52
N SER A 52 -25.79 10.53 4.47
CA SER A 52 -25.00 9.32 4.76
C SER A 52 -24.98 8.33 3.61
N GLU A 53 -26.12 8.11 2.96
CA GLU A 53 -26.17 7.26 1.76
C GLU A 53 -25.21 7.77 0.69
N SER A 54 -25.22 9.08 0.44
CA SER A 54 -24.37 9.72 -0.57
C SER A 54 -22.90 9.72 -0.20
N ILE A 55 -22.55 10.21 1.01
CA ILE A 55 -21.15 10.30 1.42
C ILE A 55 -20.53 8.92 1.63
N GLY A 56 -21.29 7.97 2.18
CA GLY A 56 -20.83 6.59 2.38
C GLY A 56 -20.48 5.89 1.06
N PHE A 57 -21.30 6.09 0.02
CA PHE A 57 -20.99 5.62 -1.32
C PHE A 57 -19.68 6.24 -1.84
N LEU A 58 -19.53 7.56 -1.76
CA LEU A 58 -18.35 8.28 -2.26
C LEU A 58 -17.07 7.89 -1.50
N ILE A 59 -17.14 7.76 -0.17
CA ILE A 59 -16.00 7.28 0.65
C ILE A 59 -15.56 5.89 0.20
N ARG A 60 -16.49 4.95 0.03
CA ARG A 60 -16.16 3.59 -0.44
C ARG A 60 -15.53 3.61 -1.83
N GLN A 61 -16.06 4.41 -2.77
CA GLN A 61 -15.45 4.57 -4.09
C GLN A 61 -14.03 5.11 -4.01
N ARG A 62 -13.81 6.18 -3.23
CA ARG A 62 -12.49 6.76 -3.00
C ARG A 62 -11.51 5.76 -2.40
N VAL A 63 -11.92 5.06 -1.35
CA VAL A 63 -11.09 4.04 -0.70
C VAL A 63 -10.76 2.90 -1.67
N GLN A 64 -11.72 2.45 -2.47
CA GLN A 64 -11.50 1.40 -3.45
C GLN A 64 -10.48 1.81 -4.53
N ILE A 65 -10.53 3.05 -5.00
CA ILE A 65 -9.52 3.59 -5.93
C ILE A 65 -8.13 3.53 -5.29
N HIS A 66 -8.00 3.96 -4.03
CA HIS A 66 -6.72 3.92 -3.32
C HIS A 66 -6.23 2.51 -3.00
N LYS A 67 -7.13 1.56 -2.73
CA LYS A 67 -6.77 0.13 -2.53
C LYS A 67 -6.14 -0.51 -3.78
N ARG A 68 -6.40 0.01 -4.97
CA ARG A 68 -5.75 -0.41 -6.22
C ARG A 68 -4.33 0.14 -6.38
N GLY A 69 -3.90 1.05 -5.50
CA GLY A 69 -2.56 1.63 -5.48
C GLY A 69 -2.49 3.01 -6.11
N TYR A 70 -2.10 3.15 -7.39
CA TYR A 70 -1.99 4.44 -8.07
C TYR A 70 -3.14 4.65 -9.05
N PRO A 71 -4.09 5.58 -8.79
CA PRO A 71 -5.27 5.77 -9.63
C PRO A 71 -5.00 6.67 -10.85
N SER A 72 -3.98 6.35 -11.66
CA SER A 72 -3.53 7.24 -12.75
C SER A 72 -4.58 7.52 -13.83
N ARG A 73 -5.44 6.53 -14.13
CA ARG A 73 -6.52 6.71 -15.13
C ARG A 73 -7.75 7.38 -14.56
N GLU A 74 -8.00 7.22 -13.28
CA GLU A 74 -9.19 7.66 -12.58
C GLU A 74 -8.97 8.98 -11.82
N LEU A 75 -7.84 9.67 -12.06
CA LEU A 75 -7.48 10.85 -11.29
C LEU A 75 -8.54 11.96 -11.37
N GLU A 76 -9.13 12.21 -12.53
CA GLU A 76 -10.18 13.23 -12.68
C GLU A 76 -11.48 12.78 -11.98
N TYR A 77 -11.79 11.49 -12.03
CA TYR A 77 -12.92 10.94 -11.30
C TYR A 77 -12.70 11.01 -9.78
N LEU A 78 -11.48 10.72 -9.31
CA LEU A 78 -11.12 10.87 -7.90
C LEU A 78 -11.29 12.31 -7.42
N LYS A 79 -10.85 13.30 -8.19
CA LYS A 79 -11.05 14.73 -7.87
C LYS A 79 -12.53 15.11 -7.79
N LEU A 80 -13.35 14.53 -8.65
CA LEU A 80 -14.81 14.75 -8.61
C LEU A 80 -15.40 14.19 -7.31
N ILE A 81 -15.02 12.94 -6.95
CA ILE A 81 -15.45 12.30 -5.70
C ILE A 81 -15.01 13.15 -4.49
N GLU A 82 -13.75 13.54 -4.43
CA GLU A 82 -13.20 14.33 -3.30
C GLU A 82 -13.94 15.66 -3.14
N ARG A 83 -14.22 16.37 -4.24
CA ARG A 83 -15.01 17.60 -4.18
C ARG A 83 -16.44 17.36 -3.67
N GLN A 84 -17.10 16.28 -4.11
CA GLN A 84 -18.44 15.96 -3.63
C GLN A 84 -18.45 15.55 -2.15
N ILE A 85 -17.41 14.85 -1.69
CA ILE A 85 -17.23 14.56 -0.25
C ILE A 85 -17.08 15.86 0.53
N GLU A 86 -16.23 16.79 0.10
CA GLU A 86 -16.03 18.09 0.75
C GLU A 86 -17.34 18.90 0.85
N GLU A 87 -18.16 18.89 -0.20
CA GLU A 87 -19.46 19.54 -0.19
C GLU A 87 -20.42 18.90 0.85
N LEU A 88 -20.43 17.58 0.96
CA LEU A 88 -21.25 16.87 1.94
C LEU A 88 -20.73 17.04 3.37
N GLU A 89 -19.42 17.11 3.57
CA GLU A 89 -18.83 17.39 4.89
C GLU A 89 -19.33 18.70 5.49
N GLN A 90 -19.58 19.73 4.67
CA GLN A 90 -20.14 20.99 5.15
C GLN A 90 -21.57 20.83 5.74
N VAL A 91 -22.33 19.86 5.22
CA VAL A 91 -23.64 19.52 5.80
C VAL A 91 -23.44 18.95 7.21
N TYR A 92 -22.53 17.99 7.37
CA TYR A 92 -22.26 17.40 8.69
C TYR A 92 -21.68 18.42 9.68
N LEU A 93 -20.79 19.29 9.25
CA LEU A 93 -20.28 20.38 10.08
C LEU A 93 -21.39 21.29 10.57
N SER A 94 -22.38 21.59 9.73
CA SER A 94 -23.54 22.38 10.11
C SER A 94 -24.36 21.69 11.18
N PHE A 95 -24.60 20.39 11.06
CA PHE A 95 -25.31 19.61 12.08
C PHE A 95 -24.50 19.49 13.38
N TYR A 96 -23.20 19.30 13.29
CA TYR A 96 -22.32 19.26 14.46
C TYR A 96 -22.36 20.55 15.26
N ARG A 97 -22.35 21.70 14.59
CA ARG A 97 -22.46 23.02 15.22
C ARG A 97 -23.82 23.26 15.89
N LEU A 98 -24.89 22.64 15.37
CA LEU A 98 -26.23 22.72 15.96
C LEU A 98 -26.35 21.81 17.18
N ALA A 99 -25.96 20.56 17.08
CA ALA A 99 -25.97 19.57 18.14
C ALA A 99 -24.95 18.47 17.87
N PRO A 100 -23.79 18.45 18.55
CA PRO A 100 -22.73 17.49 18.31
C PRO A 100 -23.20 16.02 18.38
N GLY A 101 -24.15 15.70 19.25
CA GLY A 101 -24.73 14.37 19.39
C GLY A 101 -25.33 13.82 18.12
N LEU A 102 -25.76 14.64 17.16
CA LEU A 102 -26.27 14.21 15.86
C LEU A 102 -25.21 13.48 15.05
N LEU A 103 -23.94 13.86 15.15
CA LEU A 103 -22.85 13.16 14.50
C LEU A 103 -22.37 11.98 15.35
N HIS A 104 -22.25 12.16 16.66
CA HIS A 104 -21.76 11.08 17.53
C HIS A 104 -22.67 9.84 17.54
N GLN A 105 -23.97 9.97 17.22
CA GLN A 105 -24.85 8.81 17.03
C GLN A 105 -24.46 7.94 15.81
N LEU A 106 -23.74 8.49 14.80
CA LEU A 106 -23.26 7.72 13.66
C LEU A 106 -22.21 6.66 14.07
N ARG A 107 -21.54 6.84 15.19
CA ARG A 107 -20.54 5.90 15.73
C ARG A 107 -21.04 4.45 15.75
N SER A 108 -22.30 4.24 16.14
CA SER A 108 -22.89 2.89 16.22
C SER A 108 -23.65 2.49 14.96
N LYS A 109 -24.09 3.44 14.14
CA LYS A 109 -24.94 3.18 12.98
C LYS A 109 -24.10 3.06 11.69
N GLU A 110 -23.13 3.94 11.53
CA GLU A 110 -22.33 4.12 10.31
C GLU A 110 -20.88 4.44 10.67
N PRO A 111 -20.12 3.47 11.23
CA PRO A 111 -18.78 3.72 11.78
C PRO A 111 -17.79 4.23 10.73
N GLU A 112 -17.85 3.76 9.47
CA GLU A 112 -16.95 4.23 8.41
C GLU A 112 -17.11 5.72 8.13
N ILE A 113 -18.36 6.21 8.07
CA ILE A 113 -18.64 7.63 7.87
C ILE A 113 -18.18 8.44 9.09
N TYR A 114 -18.49 7.93 10.29
CA TYR A 114 -18.08 8.58 11.53
C TYR A 114 -16.57 8.73 11.61
N ILE A 115 -15.82 7.64 11.38
CA ILE A 115 -14.35 7.66 11.37
C ILE A 115 -13.85 8.67 10.35
N TRP A 116 -14.39 8.62 9.12
CA TRP A 116 -14.02 9.57 8.08
C TRP A 116 -14.16 11.01 8.57
N LEU A 117 -15.33 11.39 9.08
CA LEU A 117 -15.62 12.75 9.53
C LEU A 117 -14.70 13.18 10.68
N MET A 118 -14.46 12.29 11.67
CA MET A 118 -13.62 12.60 12.84
C MET A 118 -12.13 12.71 12.48
N LEU A 119 -11.67 12.07 11.41
CA LEU A 119 -10.28 12.10 10.95
C LEU A 119 -10.05 13.11 9.82
N GLN A 120 -11.06 13.88 9.43
CA GLN A 120 -10.96 14.87 8.35
C GLN A 120 -11.17 16.30 8.85
N GLY A 121 -10.49 17.24 8.20
CA GLY A 121 -10.74 18.65 8.22
C GLY A 121 -10.95 19.28 9.61
N GLU A 122 -12.04 20.04 9.73
CA GLU A 122 -12.35 20.88 10.87
C GLU A 122 -12.71 20.08 12.14
N LEU A 123 -13.42 18.95 11.99
CA LEU A 123 -13.81 18.12 13.15
C LEU A 123 -12.61 17.44 13.81
N GLY A 124 -11.68 16.92 13.01
CA GLY A 124 -10.47 16.26 13.51
C GLY A 124 -9.45 17.24 14.13
N SER A 125 -9.64 18.56 14.01
CA SER A 125 -8.80 19.53 14.70
C SER A 125 -9.08 19.59 16.21
N ASP A 126 -10.25 19.12 16.65
CA ASP A 126 -10.58 18.89 18.06
C ASP A 126 -10.01 17.53 18.49
N LEU A 127 -9.23 17.52 19.59
CA LEU A 127 -8.56 16.31 20.07
C LEU A 127 -9.57 15.22 20.49
N ASP A 128 -10.67 15.58 21.15
CA ASP A 128 -11.66 14.60 21.59
C ASP A 128 -12.30 13.89 20.38
N ASN A 129 -12.62 14.64 19.32
CA ASN A 129 -13.14 14.09 18.07
C ASN A 129 -12.11 13.17 17.38
N LEU A 130 -10.86 13.62 17.30
CA LEU A 130 -9.78 12.84 16.72
C LEU A 130 -9.59 11.52 17.47
N LEU A 131 -9.60 11.53 18.81
CA LEU A 131 -9.51 10.34 19.64
C LEU A 131 -10.71 9.41 19.44
N CYS A 132 -11.92 9.97 19.33
CA CYS A 132 -13.13 9.19 19.02
C CYS A 132 -13.03 8.48 17.66
N GLY A 133 -12.51 9.14 16.62
CA GLY A 133 -12.29 8.53 15.31
C GLY A 133 -11.23 7.44 15.34
N LEU A 134 -10.08 7.73 15.98
CA LEU A 134 -8.96 6.79 16.08
C LEU A 134 -9.33 5.51 16.84
N SER A 135 -10.15 5.61 17.88
CA SER A 135 -10.55 4.46 18.70
C SER A 135 -11.42 3.43 17.97
N LEU A 136 -11.97 3.77 16.81
CA LEU A 136 -12.85 2.89 16.02
C LEU A 136 -12.16 2.31 14.77
N LEU A 137 -10.89 2.64 14.52
CA LEU A 137 -10.20 2.15 13.32
C LEU A 137 -10.07 0.62 13.27
N GLU A 138 -10.08 -0.05 14.42
CA GLU A 138 -10.06 -1.53 14.49
C GLU A 138 -11.43 -2.16 14.18
N ASP A 139 -12.51 -1.38 14.20
CA ASP A 139 -13.88 -1.86 13.93
C ASP A 139 -14.21 -1.92 12.44
N ILE A 140 -13.31 -1.41 11.57
CA ILE A 140 -13.48 -1.42 10.12
C ILE A 140 -12.39 -2.26 9.43
N ASP A 141 -12.57 -2.52 8.13
CA ASP A 141 -11.55 -3.23 7.34
C ASP A 141 -10.18 -2.57 7.43
N ALA A 142 -9.15 -3.36 7.74
CA ALA A 142 -7.79 -2.87 8.02
C ALA A 142 -7.17 -2.05 6.87
N LYS A 143 -7.45 -2.39 5.60
CA LYS A 143 -6.98 -1.61 4.45
C LYS A 143 -7.70 -0.26 4.37
N THR A 144 -8.99 -0.23 4.65
CA THR A 144 -9.78 1.00 4.74
C THR A 144 -9.28 1.88 5.87
N ALA A 145 -9.09 1.31 7.06
CA ALA A 145 -8.55 2.00 8.24
C ALA A 145 -7.19 2.65 7.91
N MET A 146 -6.30 1.91 7.24
CA MET A 146 -4.99 2.41 6.84
C MET A 146 -5.10 3.58 5.86
N VAL A 147 -5.92 3.47 4.81
CA VAL A 147 -6.11 4.55 3.83
C VAL A 147 -6.65 5.81 4.51
N VAL A 148 -7.69 5.69 5.33
CA VAL A 148 -8.33 6.84 6.00
C VAL A 148 -7.34 7.51 6.99
N ALA A 149 -6.66 6.74 7.82
CA ALA A 149 -5.72 7.27 8.81
C ALA A 149 -4.47 7.89 8.15
N VAL A 150 -3.89 7.23 7.15
CA VAL A 150 -2.68 7.73 6.45
C VAL A 150 -2.98 8.99 5.67
N GLN A 151 -4.16 9.11 5.05
CA GLN A 151 -4.52 10.24 4.22
C GLN A 151 -5.18 11.38 4.99
N SER A 152 -5.45 11.22 6.29
CA SER A 152 -5.98 12.28 7.14
C SER A 152 -5.18 13.59 6.98
N PRO A 153 -5.84 14.72 6.67
CA PRO A 153 -5.21 16.02 6.53
C PRO A 153 -5.00 16.73 7.87
N VAL A 154 -5.50 16.16 8.98
CA VAL A 154 -5.43 16.75 10.31
C VAL A 154 -3.98 17.02 10.71
N GLU A 155 -3.65 18.27 11.04
CA GLU A 155 -2.29 18.71 11.31
C GLU A 155 -1.70 18.02 12.54
N SER A 156 -2.51 17.83 13.59
CA SER A 156 -2.09 17.16 14.83
C SER A 156 -2.05 15.63 14.73
N MET A 157 -2.48 15.02 13.62
CA MET A 157 -2.59 13.57 13.48
C MET A 157 -1.30 12.84 13.87
N ASP A 158 -0.18 13.28 13.32
CA ASP A 158 1.10 12.58 13.53
C ASP A 158 1.59 12.70 14.99
N SER A 159 1.44 13.86 15.63
CA SER A 159 1.74 14.02 17.06
C SER A 159 0.80 13.21 17.94
N THR A 160 -0.50 13.23 17.66
CA THR A 160 -1.49 12.46 18.40
C THR A 160 -1.23 10.96 18.32
N LEU A 161 -0.96 10.41 17.12
CA LEU A 161 -0.57 9.00 16.98
C LEU A 161 0.69 8.65 17.78
N SER A 162 1.69 9.54 17.76
CA SER A 162 2.93 9.36 18.51
C SER A 162 2.71 9.38 20.03
N GLU A 163 1.87 10.29 20.51
CA GLU A 163 1.50 10.45 21.91
C GLU A 163 0.66 9.26 22.41
N LEU A 164 -0.21 8.70 21.58
CA LEU A 164 -0.95 7.45 21.84
C LEU A 164 -0.02 6.23 21.94
N ILE A 165 0.97 6.13 21.05
CA ILE A 165 1.99 5.05 21.12
C ILE A 165 2.76 5.16 22.43
N GLU A 166 3.18 6.35 22.86
CA GLU A 166 3.87 6.56 24.12
C GLU A 166 2.99 6.28 25.35
N GLY A 167 1.67 6.50 25.22
CA GLY A 167 0.67 6.17 26.24
C GLY A 167 0.30 4.69 26.32
N ASN A 168 0.92 3.83 25.49
CA ASN A 168 0.64 2.39 25.45
C ASN A 168 -0.79 2.05 25.02
N ALA A 169 -1.34 2.81 24.08
CA ALA A 169 -2.65 2.52 23.50
C ALA A 169 -2.70 1.10 22.91
N THR A 170 -3.85 0.45 22.94
CA THR A 170 -4.05 -0.91 22.44
C THR A 170 -3.63 -1.04 20.97
N SER A 171 -3.94 -0.03 20.16
CA SER A 171 -3.65 0.02 18.72
C SER A 171 -2.26 0.54 18.36
N SER A 172 -1.30 0.56 19.30
CA SER A 172 0.03 1.16 19.09
C SER A 172 0.77 0.62 17.86
N ALA A 173 0.62 -0.67 17.56
CA ALA A 173 1.24 -1.29 16.36
C ALA A 173 0.65 -0.70 15.06
N PHE A 174 -0.67 -0.53 15.00
CA PHE A 174 -1.35 0.08 13.85
C PHE A 174 -0.97 1.57 13.71
N TYR A 175 -0.92 2.31 14.81
CA TYR A 175 -0.53 3.73 14.79
C TYR A 175 0.91 3.92 14.35
N PHE A 176 1.81 3.02 14.77
CA PHE A 176 3.20 3.01 14.29
C PHE A 176 3.26 2.79 12.78
N GLU A 177 2.48 1.85 12.27
CA GLU A 177 2.42 1.56 10.84
C GLU A 177 1.87 2.76 10.04
N CYS A 178 0.83 3.44 10.54
CA CYS A 178 0.34 4.69 9.96
C CYS A 178 1.45 5.74 9.86
N LEU A 179 2.21 5.97 10.93
CA LEU A 179 3.32 6.93 10.94
C LEU A 179 4.45 6.53 9.99
N ARG A 180 4.74 5.23 9.87
CA ARG A 180 5.71 4.69 8.90
C ARG A 180 5.30 5.02 7.47
N VAL A 181 4.04 4.72 7.11
CA VAL A 181 3.49 5.00 5.77
C VAL A 181 3.41 6.51 5.51
N ARG A 182 3.04 7.31 6.50
CA ARG A 182 3.04 8.79 6.44
C ARG A 182 4.45 9.40 6.33
N GLN A 183 5.51 8.61 6.55
CA GLN A 183 6.92 9.01 6.53
C GLN A 183 7.27 10.13 7.52
N THR A 184 6.60 10.16 8.65
CA THR A 184 6.78 11.22 9.67
C THR A 184 7.67 10.79 10.84
N LEU A 185 8.09 9.52 10.89
CA LEU A 185 9.00 9.03 11.92
C LEU A 185 10.44 9.55 11.71
N SER A 186 10.99 10.19 12.73
CA SER A 186 12.43 10.52 12.77
C SER A 186 13.25 9.35 13.30
N VAL A 187 14.53 9.28 12.89
CA VAL A 187 15.50 8.30 13.44
C VAL A 187 15.60 8.39 14.96
N SER A 188 15.61 9.61 15.50
CA SER A 188 15.73 9.85 16.95
C SER A 188 14.53 9.28 17.72
N LEU A 189 13.33 9.42 17.17
CA LEU A 189 12.10 8.91 17.79
C LEU A 189 12.05 7.38 17.77
N ILE A 190 12.37 6.74 16.64
CA ILE A 190 12.42 5.28 16.52
C ILE A 190 13.43 4.70 17.50
N LYS A 191 14.64 5.28 17.61
CA LYS A 191 15.67 4.85 18.59
C LYS A 191 15.20 5.01 20.03
N ARG A 192 14.55 6.12 20.36
CA ARG A 192 13.98 6.36 21.70
C ARG A 192 12.96 5.29 22.05
N TRP A 193 12.01 5.02 21.16
CA TRP A 193 10.95 4.03 21.38
C TRP A 193 11.49 2.60 21.49
N ASN A 194 12.46 2.24 20.65
CA ASN A 194 13.13 0.94 20.75
C ASN A 194 13.87 0.80 22.07
N LYS A 195 14.64 1.81 22.50
CA LYS A 195 15.36 1.80 23.78
C LYS A 195 14.43 1.74 24.99
N ALA A 196 13.26 2.36 24.91
CA ALA A 196 12.23 2.34 25.93
C ALA A 196 11.34 1.09 25.88
N SER A 197 11.58 0.16 24.93
CA SER A 197 10.75 -1.03 24.66
C SER A 197 9.27 -0.71 24.34
N ILE A 198 8.99 0.50 23.87
CA ILE A 198 7.66 0.92 23.37
C ILE A 198 7.35 0.21 22.06
N ILE A 199 8.34 0.09 21.18
CA ILE A 199 8.28 -0.72 19.96
C ILE A 199 9.35 -1.83 20.02
N SER A 200 9.04 -2.98 19.42
CA SER A 200 9.97 -4.10 19.41
C SER A 200 11.17 -3.83 18.49
N SER A 201 12.33 -4.40 18.81
CA SER A 201 13.52 -4.34 17.95
C SER A 201 13.29 -4.95 16.57
N HIS A 202 12.41 -5.95 16.45
CA HIS A 202 12.03 -6.58 15.20
C HIS A 202 11.29 -5.64 14.24
N VAL A 203 10.71 -4.56 14.73
CA VAL A 203 10.03 -3.53 13.93
C VAL A 203 10.94 -2.31 13.74
N ALA A 204 11.60 -1.87 14.81
CA ALA A 204 12.41 -0.65 14.81
C ALA A 204 13.70 -0.79 13.98
N LEU A 205 14.45 -1.88 14.18
CA LEU A 205 15.81 -2.00 13.64
C LEU A 205 15.85 -2.23 12.12
N PRO A 206 14.96 -3.03 11.49
CA PRO A 206 14.86 -3.08 10.04
C PRO A 206 14.54 -1.72 9.40
N LEU A 207 13.63 -0.95 10.00
CA LEU A 207 13.31 0.39 9.53
C LEU A 207 14.48 1.37 9.65
N LEU A 208 15.26 1.29 10.73
CA LEU A 208 16.51 2.05 10.90
C LEU A 208 17.57 1.64 9.87
N ALA A 209 17.66 0.35 9.54
CA ALA A 209 18.57 -0.14 8.51
C ALA A 209 18.26 0.43 7.13
N LEU A 210 16.96 0.49 6.75
CA LEU A 210 16.51 1.12 5.51
C LEU A 210 16.81 2.63 5.44
N GLN A 211 17.03 3.27 6.59
CA GLN A 211 17.47 4.66 6.70
C GLN A 211 19.01 4.80 6.84
N ASP A 212 19.77 3.76 6.50
CA ASP A 212 21.23 3.69 6.56
C ASP A 212 21.82 3.91 7.98
N VAL A 213 21.06 3.54 9.00
CA VAL A 213 21.52 3.63 10.40
C VAL A 213 22.28 2.37 10.79
N LYS A 214 23.54 2.53 11.19
CA LYS A 214 24.47 1.43 11.49
C LYS A 214 23.90 0.39 12.47
N GLU A 215 23.24 0.83 13.54
CA GLU A 215 22.64 -0.04 14.55
C GLU A 215 21.61 -1.03 13.94
N GLY A 216 20.78 -0.56 13.04
CA GLY A 216 19.84 -1.40 12.29
C GLY A 216 20.53 -2.37 11.34
N ILE A 217 21.58 -1.89 10.64
CA ILE A 217 22.37 -2.71 9.71
C ILE A 217 23.09 -3.83 10.48
N ASP A 218 23.73 -3.52 11.60
CA ASP A 218 24.42 -4.48 12.43
C ASP A 218 23.43 -5.55 12.96
N TRP A 219 22.28 -5.13 13.44
CA TRP A 219 21.23 -6.05 13.90
C TRP A 219 20.74 -6.99 12.80
N LEU A 220 20.49 -6.48 11.57
CA LEU A 220 20.14 -7.32 10.43
C LEU A 220 21.24 -8.34 10.11
N ASN A 221 22.51 -8.00 10.30
CA ASN A 221 23.62 -8.92 10.08
C ASN A 221 23.64 -10.05 11.10
N ASP A 222 23.33 -9.76 12.37
CA ASP A 222 23.30 -10.74 13.45
C ASP A 222 22.11 -11.71 13.34
N ASN A 223 21.02 -11.30 12.68
CA ASN A 223 19.84 -12.12 12.41
C ASN A 223 19.94 -12.84 11.06
N ALA A 224 21.11 -13.36 10.71
CA ALA A 224 21.37 -14.06 9.45
C ALA A 224 20.45 -15.29 9.26
N GLY A 225 19.99 -15.51 8.02
CA GLY A 225 19.16 -16.66 7.63
C GLY A 225 17.65 -16.49 7.84
N SER A 226 17.17 -15.36 8.36
CA SER A 226 15.75 -15.10 8.48
C SER A 226 15.14 -14.62 7.14
N GLU A 227 14.11 -15.28 6.64
CA GLU A 227 13.35 -14.82 5.46
C GLU A 227 12.56 -13.54 5.75
N GLN A 228 12.21 -13.30 7.02
CA GLN A 228 11.39 -12.16 7.44
C GLN A 228 11.95 -10.80 7.05
N TYR A 229 13.29 -10.67 7.02
CA TYR A 229 13.95 -9.38 6.72
C TYR A 229 14.75 -9.43 5.41
N LEU A 230 14.33 -10.30 4.48
CA LEU A 230 15.08 -10.56 3.26
C LEU A 230 15.20 -9.31 2.39
N PHE A 231 14.12 -8.55 2.24
CA PHE A 231 14.10 -7.31 1.47
C PHE A 231 15.06 -6.26 2.05
N GLU A 232 14.96 -5.96 3.35
CA GLU A 232 15.80 -4.97 4.03
C GLU A 232 17.29 -5.33 3.92
N ARG A 233 17.61 -6.61 4.02
CA ARG A 233 18.98 -7.11 3.82
C ARG A 233 19.46 -6.92 2.40
N LEU A 234 18.63 -7.22 1.41
CA LEU A 234 18.98 -7.06 0.00
C LEU A 234 19.19 -5.59 -0.38
N ILE A 235 18.56 -4.65 0.33
CA ILE A 235 18.81 -3.23 0.14
C ILE A 235 20.13 -2.80 0.80
N THR A 236 20.40 -3.23 2.02
CA THR A 236 21.50 -2.71 2.85
C THR A 236 22.84 -3.42 2.60
N LYS A 237 22.84 -4.69 2.19
CA LYS A 237 24.08 -5.45 1.97
C LYS A 237 24.81 -5.05 0.70
N ARG A 238 26.15 -4.92 0.81
CA ARG A 238 27.03 -4.66 -0.35
C ARG A 238 27.24 -5.91 -1.20
N ASP A 239 27.60 -7.03 -0.57
CA ASP A 239 27.85 -8.32 -1.23
C ASP A 239 26.67 -9.27 -1.04
N ARG A 240 25.53 -8.90 -1.62
CA ARG A 240 24.25 -9.58 -1.41
C ARG A 240 24.16 -10.94 -2.14
N GLY A 241 24.83 -11.10 -3.28
CA GLY A 241 24.83 -12.38 -4.00
C GLY A 241 25.57 -13.48 -3.22
N THR A 242 26.77 -13.20 -2.73
CA THR A 242 27.53 -14.14 -1.90
C THR A 242 26.80 -14.43 -0.58
N TRP A 243 26.28 -13.37 0.07
CA TRP A 243 25.50 -13.56 1.29
C TRP A 243 24.24 -14.41 1.06
N PHE A 244 23.52 -14.18 -0.03
CA PHE A 244 22.29 -14.92 -0.36
C PHE A 244 22.59 -16.41 -0.57
N ARG A 245 23.65 -16.74 -1.33
CA ARG A 245 24.09 -18.14 -1.53
C ARG A 245 24.48 -18.83 -0.23
N GLN A 246 25.15 -18.12 0.67
CA GLN A 246 25.52 -18.64 1.98
C GLN A 246 24.31 -18.88 2.90
N SER A 247 23.29 -18.03 2.79
CA SER A 247 22.09 -18.09 3.64
C SER A 247 21.02 -19.03 3.12
N PHE A 248 20.87 -19.15 1.80
CA PHE A 248 19.79 -19.87 1.13
C PHE A 248 20.29 -20.83 0.04
N GLY A 249 21.59 -21.04 -0.07
CA GLY A 249 22.18 -22.01 -1.01
C GLY A 249 21.65 -23.42 -0.76
N ILE A 250 21.61 -24.23 -1.84
CA ILE A 250 21.05 -25.57 -1.83
C ILE A 250 21.88 -26.46 -0.91
N GLU A 251 21.44 -26.58 0.34
CA GLU A 251 21.85 -27.64 1.24
C GLU A 251 20.65 -28.53 1.60
N PRO A 252 20.86 -29.74 2.18
CA PRO A 252 19.90 -30.85 2.18
C PRO A 252 18.59 -30.63 2.96
N ASN A 253 18.30 -29.43 3.40
CA ASN A 253 17.18 -29.14 4.32
C ASN A 253 15.85 -28.73 3.63
N GLY A 254 15.74 -28.85 2.32
CA GLY A 254 14.50 -28.54 1.59
C GLY A 254 14.66 -27.44 0.54
N LEU A 255 13.69 -27.32 -0.35
CA LEU A 255 13.63 -26.24 -1.34
C LEU A 255 13.35 -24.92 -0.63
N PRO A 256 14.00 -23.82 -1.03
CA PRO A 256 13.68 -22.47 -0.55
C PRO A 256 12.22 -22.11 -0.81
N SER A 257 11.63 -21.21 0.00
CA SER A 257 10.28 -20.73 -0.26
C SER A 257 10.18 -20.02 -1.63
N ALA A 258 8.97 -19.99 -2.22
CA ALA A 258 8.74 -19.29 -3.48
C ALA A 258 9.22 -17.82 -3.40
N GLN A 259 9.02 -17.15 -2.26
CA GLN A 259 9.49 -15.78 -2.04
C GLN A 259 11.02 -15.68 -2.11
N VAL A 260 11.76 -16.61 -1.51
CA VAL A 260 13.23 -16.63 -1.56
C VAL A 260 13.69 -16.84 -3.01
N LEU A 261 13.05 -17.74 -3.77
CA LEU A 261 13.36 -17.98 -5.17
C LEU A 261 13.12 -16.73 -6.03
N THR A 262 12.02 -16.02 -5.83
CA THR A 262 11.75 -14.75 -6.53
C THR A 262 12.82 -13.70 -6.23
N TYR A 263 13.25 -13.55 -4.98
CA TYR A 263 14.37 -12.66 -4.66
C TYR A 263 15.71 -13.10 -5.29
N ALA A 264 15.97 -14.41 -5.37
CA ALA A 264 17.16 -14.94 -6.04
C ALA A 264 17.18 -14.55 -7.52
N LYS A 265 16.03 -14.63 -8.20
CA LYS A 265 15.86 -14.20 -9.61
C LYS A 265 16.07 -12.69 -9.75
N LEU A 266 15.56 -11.86 -8.81
CA LEU A 266 15.84 -10.42 -8.80
C LEU A 266 17.34 -10.08 -8.61
N LEU A 267 18.11 -10.99 -8.02
CA LEU A 267 19.56 -10.90 -7.90
C LEU A 267 20.32 -11.49 -9.10
N GLU A 268 19.63 -12.08 -10.08
CA GLU A 268 20.19 -12.76 -11.26
C GLU A 268 21.17 -13.89 -10.87
N LEU A 269 20.77 -14.68 -9.89
CA LEU A 269 21.54 -15.83 -9.44
C LEU A 269 21.22 -17.03 -10.34
N LYS A 270 22.14 -17.36 -11.26
CA LYS A 270 21.97 -18.39 -12.32
C LYS A 270 21.47 -19.73 -11.80
N GLU A 271 21.89 -20.13 -10.62
CA GLU A 271 21.47 -21.38 -9.97
C GLU A 271 19.97 -21.43 -9.61
N PHE A 272 19.26 -20.28 -9.66
CA PHE A 272 17.83 -20.13 -9.34
C PHE A 272 17.02 -19.58 -10.52
N GLU A 273 17.58 -19.49 -11.72
CA GLU A 273 16.91 -18.91 -12.91
C GLU A 273 15.79 -19.79 -13.46
N ALA A 274 15.74 -21.08 -13.11
CA ALA A 274 14.70 -21.97 -13.62
C ALA A 274 13.30 -21.44 -13.32
N PHE A 275 12.49 -21.34 -14.38
CA PHE A 275 11.09 -20.97 -14.25
C PHE A 275 10.26 -22.21 -13.89
N ASP A 276 9.54 -22.14 -12.80
CA ASP A 276 8.63 -23.18 -12.34
C ASP A 276 7.19 -22.63 -12.35
N ILE A 277 6.41 -23.04 -13.34
CA ILE A 277 5.02 -22.59 -13.54
C ILE A 277 4.10 -23.03 -12.41
N SER A 278 4.46 -24.08 -11.66
CA SER A 278 3.68 -24.56 -10.51
C SER A 278 3.93 -23.79 -9.22
N SER A 279 4.91 -22.88 -9.22
CA SER A 279 5.21 -22.02 -8.06
C SER A 279 4.06 -21.05 -7.79
N SER A 280 3.70 -20.84 -6.52
CA SER A 280 2.70 -19.86 -6.12
C SER A 280 3.03 -18.41 -6.52
N LEU A 281 4.30 -18.11 -6.84
CA LEU A 281 4.74 -16.80 -7.33
C LEU A 281 5.17 -16.85 -8.82
N ALA A 282 4.83 -17.90 -9.55
CA ALA A 282 5.15 -18.00 -10.97
C ALA A 282 4.61 -16.82 -11.81
N PRO A 283 3.37 -16.33 -11.62
CA PRO A 283 2.89 -15.12 -12.31
C PRO A 283 3.75 -13.88 -12.02
N VAL A 284 4.21 -13.74 -10.76
CA VAL A 284 5.09 -12.65 -10.34
C VAL A 284 6.47 -12.80 -11.00
N ASP A 285 7.05 -14.00 -10.97
CA ASP A 285 8.36 -14.28 -11.59
C ASP A 285 8.35 -13.96 -13.08
N PHE A 286 7.30 -14.37 -13.79
CA PHE A 286 7.10 -14.02 -15.19
C PHE A 286 6.99 -12.50 -15.38
N ALA A 287 6.11 -11.85 -14.61
CA ALA A 287 5.94 -10.41 -14.66
C ALA A 287 7.25 -9.66 -14.42
N LEU A 288 8.09 -10.09 -13.46
CA LEU A 288 9.36 -9.44 -13.14
C LEU A 288 10.42 -9.65 -14.22
N SER A 289 10.48 -10.83 -14.82
CA SER A 289 11.42 -11.14 -15.89
C SER A 289 11.07 -10.47 -17.22
N GLY A 290 9.77 -10.35 -17.51
CA GLY A 290 9.28 -9.89 -18.81
C GLY A 290 9.68 -10.80 -19.97
N ASP A 291 10.05 -12.07 -19.71
CA ASP A 291 10.59 -12.98 -20.73
C ASP A 291 9.47 -13.55 -21.60
N TRP A 292 9.39 -13.04 -22.81
CA TRP A 292 8.43 -13.45 -23.84
C TRP A 292 8.51 -14.94 -24.21
N LYS A 293 9.66 -15.61 -24.02
CA LYS A 293 9.85 -17.03 -24.35
C LYS A 293 8.99 -17.96 -23.52
N LEU A 294 8.54 -17.49 -22.36
CA LEU A 294 7.65 -18.24 -21.47
C LEU A 294 6.17 -18.19 -21.92
N MET A 295 5.83 -17.31 -22.87
CA MET A 295 4.46 -17.08 -23.30
C MET A 295 3.74 -18.35 -23.75
N PRO A 296 4.29 -19.22 -24.66
CA PRO A 296 3.58 -20.40 -25.12
C PRO A 296 3.22 -21.34 -23.95
N GLN A 297 4.16 -21.54 -23.02
CA GLN A 297 3.94 -22.38 -21.84
C GLN A 297 2.87 -21.79 -20.90
N ILE A 298 2.81 -20.45 -20.79
CA ILE A 298 1.81 -19.77 -19.95
C ILE A 298 0.43 -19.91 -20.56
N ILE A 299 0.28 -19.71 -21.86
CA ILE A 299 -1.02 -19.82 -22.53
C ILE A 299 -1.55 -21.27 -22.44
N GLU A 300 -0.71 -22.27 -22.69
CA GLU A 300 -1.07 -23.69 -22.48
C GLU A 300 -1.52 -23.96 -21.04
N HIS A 301 -0.87 -23.32 -20.07
CA HIS A 301 -1.24 -23.45 -18.66
C HIS A 301 -2.61 -22.82 -18.36
N LEU A 302 -2.93 -21.66 -18.95
CA LEU A 302 -4.21 -20.97 -18.75
C LEU A 302 -5.41 -21.82 -19.14
N GLU A 303 -5.28 -22.71 -20.16
CA GLU A 303 -6.34 -23.63 -20.57
C GLU A 303 -6.75 -24.62 -19.44
N SER A 304 -5.86 -24.85 -18.48
CA SER A 304 -6.06 -25.77 -17.37
C SER A 304 -6.54 -25.10 -16.07
N LEU A 305 -6.60 -23.76 -16.04
CA LEU A 305 -6.92 -22.98 -14.83
C LEU A 305 -8.39 -22.59 -14.76
N GLU A 306 -8.88 -22.47 -13.54
CA GLU A 306 -10.13 -21.79 -13.24
C GLU A 306 -9.95 -20.26 -13.31
N GLU A 307 -11.03 -19.51 -13.51
CA GLU A 307 -11.06 -18.06 -13.67
C GLU A 307 -10.22 -17.31 -12.60
N ALA A 308 -10.44 -17.63 -11.32
CA ALA A 308 -9.77 -16.93 -10.21
C ALA A 308 -8.23 -17.09 -10.22
N GLU A 309 -7.71 -18.23 -10.66
CA GLU A 309 -6.27 -18.46 -10.82
C GLU A 309 -5.77 -17.84 -12.12
N GLY A 310 -6.57 -17.92 -13.17
CA GLY A 310 -6.30 -17.35 -14.49
C GLY A 310 -6.21 -15.84 -14.49
N GLU A 311 -7.05 -15.15 -13.70
CA GLU A 311 -7.00 -13.69 -13.55
C GLU A 311 -5.62 -13.19 -13.07
N VAL A 312 -4.96 -13.91 -12.16
CA VAL A 312 -3.63 -13.55 -11.67
C VAL A 312 -2.60 -13.61 -12.81
N TRP A 313 -2.72 -14.63 -13.68
CA TRP A 313 -1.86 -14.74 -14.85
C TRP A 313 -2.14 -13.67 -15.90
N LEU A 314 -3.42 -13.33 -16.11
CA LEU A 314 -3.80 -12.23 -17.00
C LEU A 314 -3.22 -10.88 -16.52
N GLN A 315 -3.23 -10.65 -15.22
CA GLN A 315 -2.54 -9.51 -14.61
C GLN A 315 -1.03 -9.54 -14.90
N ALA A 316 -0.39 -10.71 -14.79
CA ALA A 316 1.03 -10.86 -15.11
C ALA A 316 1.33 -10.57 -16.59
N LEU A 317 0.49 -11.08 -17.49
CA LEU A 317 0.56 -10.81 -18.93
C LEU A 317 0.40 -9.30 -19.19
N TYR A 318 -0.54 -8.64 -18.52
CA TYR A 318 -0.73 -7.20 -18.66
C TYR A 318 0.50 -6.40 -18.17
N VAL A 319 1.14 -6.80 -17.09
CA VAL A 319 2.39 -6.17 -16.62
C VAL A 319 3.49 -6.24 -17.68
N VAL A 320 3.55 -7.33 -18.44
CA VAL A 320 4.56 -7.53 -19.50
C VAL A 320 4.16 -6.81 -20.79
N TYR A 321 2.95 -7.04 -21.29
CA TYR A 321 2.52 -6.61 -22.63
C TYR A 321 1.67 -5.34 -22.65
N GLY A 322 1.03 -4.97 -21.54
CA GLY A 322 0.21 -3.76 -21.44
C GLY A 322 -0.88 -3.71 -22.52
N LYS A 323 -0.91 -2.62 -23.24
CA LYS A 323 -1.89 -2.38 -24.32
C LYS A 323 -1.67 -3.21 -25.61
N LEU A 324 -0.62 -4.02 -25.65
CA LEU A 324 -0.45 -4.97 -26.75
C LEU A 324 -1.34 -6.20 -26.59
N LEU A 325 -1.81 -6.48 -25.36
CA LEU A 325 -2.84 -7.51 -25.15
C LEU A 325 -4.16 -7.12 -25.81
N PRO A 326 -4.94 -8.09 -26.30
CA PRO A 326 -6.24 -7.85 -26.92
C PRO A 326 -7.30 -7.36 -25.92
N LEU A 327 -7.07 -7.56 -24.64
CA LEU A 327 -7.97 -7.21 -23.53
C LEU A 327 -7.21 -6.71 -22.32
N THR A 328 -7.93 -6.09 -21.36
CA THR A 328 -7.35 -5.68 -20.08
C THR A 328 -7.86 -6.58 -18.94
N PRO A 329 -7.14 -6.68 -17.82
CA PRO A 329 -7.61 -7.46 -16.67
C PRO A 329 -8.96 -7.02 -16.08
N GLN A 330 -9.45 -5.84 -16.46
CA GLN A 330 -10.74 -5.31 -16.01
C GLN A 330 -11.91 -5.77 -16.89
N ASP A 331 -11.64 -6.38 -18.05
CA ASP A 331 -12.65 -6.86 -18.98
C ASP A 331 -13.20 -8.24 -18.59
N VAL A 332 -12.48 -8.96 -17.67
CA VAL A 332 -12.86 -10.28 -17.13
C VAL A 332 -14.18 -10.19 -16.37
N GLY A 333 -15.12 -11.08 -16.69
CA GLY A 333 -16.44 -11.12 -16.08
C GLY A 333 -17.33 -9.90 -16.35
N VAL A 334 -16.90 -8.96 -17.23
CA VAL A 334 -17.66 -7.77 -17.64
C VAL A 334 -17.94 -7.81 -19.13
N GLU A 335 -16.92 -7.97 -19.97
CA GLU A 335 -17.03 -8.02 -21.42
C GLU A 335 -16.84 -9.45 -21.96
N TYR A 336 -16.07 -10.29 -21.27
CA TYR A 336 -15.71 -11.64 -21.69
C TYR A 336 -15.82 -12.64 -20.54
N GLU A 337 -16.30 -13.84 -20.85
CA GLU A 337 -16.20 -15.01 -19.96
C GLU A 337 -14.79 -15.61 -20.05
N TRP A 338 -14.41 -16.43 -19.06
CA TRP A 338 -13.02 -16.92 -18.98
C TRP A 338 -12.58 -17.76 -20.20
N GLU A 339 -13.45 -18.63 -20.71
CA GLU A 339 -13.16 -19.44 -21.89
C GLU A 339 -12.90 -18.56 -23.13
N GLU A 340 -13.67 -17.48 -23.33
CA GLU A 340 -13.49 -16.53 -24.43
C GLU A 340 -12.16 -15.79 -24.31
N ILE A 341 -11.71 -15.50 -23.09
CA ILE A 341 -10.42 -14.85 -22.83
C ILE A 341 -9.28 -15.77 -23.24
N VAL A 342 -9.35 -17.06 -22.88
CA VAL A 342 -8.33 -18.05 -23.26
C VAL A 342 -8.23 -18.19 -24.78
N ASP A 343 -9.37 -18.25 -25.47
CA ASP A 343 -9.41 -18.31 -26.95
C ASP A 343 -8.79 -17.05 -27.58
N LEU A 344 -9.14 -15.86 -27.08
CA LEU A 344 -8.57 -14.59 -27.56
C LEU A 344 -7.06 -14.51 -27.36
N LEU A 345 -6.55 -15.04 -26.24
CA LEU A 345 -5.11 -15.06 -25.97
C LEU A 345 -4.38 -16.07 -26.87
N ASN A 346 -4.98 -17.23 -27.16
CA ASN A 346 -4.45 -18.19 -28.12
C ASN A 346 -4.33 -17.59 -29.51
N GLU A 347 -5.40 -16.96 -30.02
CA GLU A 347 -5.39 -16.26 -31.33
C GLU A 347 -4.34 -15.14 -31.36
N TRP A 348 -4.21 -14.38 -30.26
CA TRP A 348 -3.24 -13.29 -30.17
C TRP A 348 -1.80 -13.78 -30.20
N VAL A 349 -1.48 -14.93 -29.58
CA VAL A 349 -0.14 -15.52 -29.62
C VAL A 349 0.23 -16.05 -31.00
N GLU A 350 -0.73 -16.59 -31.76
CA GLU A 350 -0.50 -17.05 -33.12
C GLU A 350 -0.11 -15.91 -34.09
N ASP A 351 -0.52 -14.68 -33.81
CA ASP A 351 -0.09 -13.48 -34.57
C ASP A 351 1.25 -12.96 -34.06
N GLU A 352 2.37 -13.65 -34.42
CA GLU A 352 3.75 -13.38 -33.98
C GLU A 352 4.23 -11.92 -34.09
N LYS A 353 3.48 -11.03 -34.77
CA LYS A 353 3.85 -9.61 -34.94
C LYS A 353 3.89 -8.83 -33.63
N HIS A 354 3.25 -9.32 -32.58
CA HIS A 354 3.17 -8.65 -31.28
C HIS A 354 4.29 -9.06 -30.32
N ILE A 355 5.03 -10.14 -30.64
CA ILE A 355 6.08 -10.69 -29.78
C ILE A 355 7.38 -9.93 -30.02
N GLN A 356 7.78 -9.11 -29.07
CA GLN A 356 9.08 -8.46 -29.06
C GLN A 356 10.14 -9.48 -28.60
N ASN A 357 11.29 -9.53 -29.26
CA ASN A 357 12.40 -10.43 -28.92
C ASN A 357 13.22 -9.98 -27.70
N LEU A 358 12.70 -9.06 -26.89
CA LEU A 358 13.36 -8.48 -25.72
C LEU A 358 12.45 -8.59 -24.49
N PRO A 359 13.02 -8.71 -23.29
CA PRO A 359 12.24 -8.59 -22.08
C PRO A 359 11.42 -7.30 -22.08
N SER A 360 10.11 -7.42 -21.74
CA SER A 360 9.14 -6.35 -21.91
C SER A 360 8.48 -5.94 -20.58
N ARG A 361 8.01 -4.68 -20.55
CA ARG A 361 7.20 -4.10 -19.48
C ARG A 361 6.16 -3.17 -20.10
N LEU A 362 4.87 -3.45 -19.92
CA LEU A 362 3.75 -2.74 -20.57
C LEU A 362 3.91 -2.61 -22.10
N GLY A 363 4.50 -3.62 -22.75
CA GLY A 363 4.74 -3.62 -24.20
C GLY A 363 5.97 -2.80 -24.65
N TYR A 364 6.73 -2.24 -23.74
CA TYR A 364 8.00 -1.56 -24.00
C TYR A 364 9.19 -2.42 -23.52
N ALA A 365 10.39 -2.15 -24.01
CA ALA A 365 11.59 -2.79 -23.47
C ALA A 365 11.67 -2.60 -21.95
N LEU A 366 12.05 -3.67 -21.24
CA LEU A 366 12.20 -3.65 -19.79
C LEU A 366 13.28 -2.63 -19.40
N SER A 367 12.86 -1.59 -18.70
CA SER A 367 13.70 -0.50 -18.24
C SER A 367 13.20 0.04 -16.88
N PHE A 368 14.00 0.90 -16.28
CA PHE A 368 13.59 1.64 -15.08
C PHE A 368 12.33 2.47 -15.35
N GLU A 369 12.27 3.14 -16.49
CA GLU A 369 11.17 4.02 -16.90
C GLU A 369 9.88 3.23 -17.15
N SER A 370 9.96 2.10 -17.87
CA SER A 370 8.78 1.26 -18.13
C SER A 370 8.30 0.58 -16.85
N THR A 371 9.19 0.24 -15.91
CA THR A 371 8.81 -0.32 -14.61
C THR A 371 8.13 0.74 -13.71
N LEU A 372 8.61 1.99 -13.70
CA LEU A 372 7.91 3.09 -13.02
C LEU A 372 6.55 3.38 -13.66
N ALA A 373 6.42 3.25 -15.00
CA ALA A 373 5.14 3.40 -15.67
C ALA A 373 4.16 2.31 -15.23
N ALA A 374 4.61 1.05 -15.10
CA ALA A 374 3.79 -0.04 -14.59
C ALA A 374 3.33 0.18 -13.14
N MET A 375 4.19 0.75 -12.29
CA MET A 375 3.82 1.16 -10.93
C MET A 375 2.66 2.16 -10.91
N LYS A 376 2.51 2.98 -11.95
CA LYS A 376 1.51 4.04 -12.06
C LYS A 376 0.29 3.65 -12.91
N ASP A 377 0.29 2.49 -13.52
CA ASP A 377 -0.84 2.02 -14.34
C ASP A 377 -1.96 1.47 -13.46
N SER A 378 -3.18 2.00 -13.57
CA SER A 378 -4.32 1.60 -12.75
C SER A 378 -4.81 0.17 -13.00
N ASN A 379 -4.42 -0.45 -14.12
CA ASN A 379 -4.78 -1.84 -14.43
C ASN A 379 -3.80 -2.86 -13.83
N VAL A 380 -2.66 -2.41 -13.32
CA VAL A 380 -1.71 -3.28 -12.62
C VAL A 380 -2.17 -3.48 -11.18
N ASP A 381 -2.40 -4.72 -10.79
CA ASP A 381 -2.80 -5.07 -9.42
C ASP A 381 -1.73 -4.73 -8.38
N VAL A 382 -2.17 -4.51 -7.15
CA VAL A 382 -1.30 -4.14 -6.01
C VAL A 382 -0.23 -5.18 -5.71
N LEU A 383 -0.51 -6.47 -5.93
CA LEU A 383 0.46 -7.55 -5.77
C LEU A 383 1.68 -7.33 -6.69
N PHE A 384 1.43 -7.08 -7.96
CA PHE A 384 2.51 -6.84 -8.93
C PHE A 384 3.22 -5.53 -8.65
N ARG A 385 2.50 -4.47 -8.23
CA ARG A 385 3.12 -3.19 -7.84
C ARG A 385 4.09 -3.35 -6.68
N ASP A 386 3.75 -4.13 -5.65
CA ASP A 386 4.65 -4.40 -4.53
C ASP A 386 5.95 -5.07 -5.00
N TRP A 387 5.85 -6.06 -5.88
CA TRP A 387 7.03 -6.73 -6.42
C TRP A 387 7.83 -5.87 -7.41
N LEU A 388 7.17 -5.05 -8.23
CA LEU A 388 7.84 -4.08 -9.09
C LEU A 388 8.59 -3.03 -8.27
N TRP A 389 8.00 -2.54 -7.17
CA TRP A 389 8.67 -1.67 -6.23
C TRP A 389 9.90 -2.34 -5.60
N ARG A 390 9.79 -3.60 -5.17
CA ARG A 390 10.92 -4.38 -4.66
C ARG A 390 12.01 -4.54 -5.73
N GLN A 391 11.63 -4.85 -6.96
CA GLN A 391 12.56 -4.93 -8.09
C GLN A 391 13.31 -3.61 -8.29
N ILE A 392 12.59 -2.49 -8.35
CA ILE A 392 13.20 -1.16 -8.47
C ILE A 392 14.21 -0.94 -7.34
N CYS A 393 13.81 -1.12 -6.09
CA CYS A 393 14.67 -0.88 -4.93
C CYS A 393 15.93 -1.78 -4.96
N ILE A 394 15.75 -3.07 -5.23
CA ILE A 394 16.85 -4.05 -5.23
C ILE A 394 17.79 -3.80 -6.41
N GLN A 395 17.30 -3.63 -7.61
CA GLN A 395 18.14 -3.51 -8.81
C GLN A 395 18.80 -2.13 -8.92
N SER A 396 18.14 -1.07 -8.51
CA SER A 396 18.73 0.28 -8.43
C SER A 396 19.63 0.49 -7.21
N ARG A 397 19.59 -0.39 -6.22
CA ARG A 397 20.23 -0.20 -4.90
C ARG A 397 19.84 1.12 -4.23
N ALA A 398 18.58 1.48 -4.34
CA ALA A 398 18.03 2.69 -3.76
C ALA A 398 16.70 2.36 -3.08
N TYR A 399 16.60 2.60 -1.79
CA TYR A 399 15.33 2.46 -1.09
C TYR A 399 14.48 3.71 -1.29
N VAL A 400 13.26 3.50 -1.71
CA VAL A 400 12.24 4.54 -1.74
C VAL A 400 11.00 4.02 -1.01
N PRO A 401 10.48 4.71 0.01
CA PRO A 401 9.27 4.30 0.67
C PRO A 401 8.09 4.33 -0.30
N TRP A 402 7.31 3.25 -0.30
CA TRP A 402 6.07 3.17 -1.05
C TRP A 402 5.07 2.32 -0.27
N ASP A 403 3.81 2.71 -0.35
CA ASP A 403 2.67 1.98 0.15
C ASP A 403 1.42 2.47 -0.59
N MET A 404 0.46 1.59 -0.87
CA MET A 404 -0.77 1.95 -1.58
C MET A 404 -1.65 2.94 -0.83
N ALA A 405 -1.57 2.97 0.50
CA ALA A 405 -2.32 3.91 1.34
C ALA A 405 -1.76 5.33 1.30
N MET A 406 -0.55 5.53 0.76
CA MET A 406 0.03 6.87 0.64
C MET A 406 -0.82 7.77 -0.26
N PRO A 407 -0.98 9.06 0.06
CA PRO A 407 -1.56 10.02 -0.86
C PRO A 407 -0.80 10.06 -2.20
N ILE A 408 -1.51 10.24 -3.30
CA ILE A 408 -0.94 10.22 -4.67
C ILE A 408 0.23 11.20 -4.80
N HIS A 409 0.08 12.42 -4.27
CA HIS A 409 1.16 13.42 -4.32
C HIS A 409 2.44 12.98 -3.58
N GLN A 410 2.31 12.15 -2.53
CA GLN A 410 3.44 11.59 -1.80
C GLN A 410 4.11 10.46 -2.59
N GLN A 411 3.31 9.59 -3.22
CA GLN A 411 3.82 8.56 -4.12
C GLN A 411 4.57 9.20 -5.31
N ASP A 412 3.98 10.20 -5.94
CA ASP A 412 4.61 10.96 -7.02
C ASP A 412 5.92 11.61 -6.60
N TRP A 413 5.95 12.23 -5.43
CA TRP A 413 7.17 12.84 -4.90
C TRP A 413 8.28 11.80 -4.72
N ASN A 414 7.95 10.63 -4.15
CA ASN A 414 8.90 9.52 -3.96
C ASN A 414 9.44 9.01 -5.30
N PHE A 415 8.58 8.79 -6.29
CA PHE A 415 8.98 8.33 -7.62
C PHE A 415 9.79 9.38 -8.40
N ASN A 416 9.44 10.65 -8.28
CA ASN A 416 10.18 11.72 -8.93
C ASN A 416 11.59 11.89 -8.35
N ASN A 417 11.75 11.73 -7.03
CA ASN A 417 13.07 11.73 -6.40
C ASN A 417 13.92 10.55 -6.88
N LEU A 418 13.32 9.36 -6.99
CA LEU A 418 14.02 8.19 -7.50
C LEU A 418 14.44 8.39 -8.98
N LYS A 419 13.57 8.94 -9.81
CA LYS A 419 13.85 9.28 -11.21
C LYS A 419 14.93 10.35 -11.35
N ALA A 420 14.99 11.29 -10.41
CA ALA A 420 16.01 12.34 -10.39
C ALA A 420 17.39 11.83 -9.94
N ALA A 421 17.52 10.55 -9.55
CA ALA A 421 18.79 9.93 -9.18
C ALA A 421 19.37 9.09 -10.36
N PRO A 422 20.20 9.67 -11.27
CA PRO A 422 20.66 8.99 -12.49
C PRO A 422 21.34 7.66 -12.20
N SER A 423 22.10 7.56 -11.12
CA SER A 423 22.77 6.32 -10.72
C SER A 423 21.81 5.19 -10.35
N ALA A 424 20.56 5.47 -10.01
CA ALA A 424 19.55 4.44 -9.71
C ALA A 424 19.02 3.84 -11.02
N SER A 425 18.61 4.68 -11.97
CA SER A 425 18.12 4.22 -13.27
C SER A 425 19.22 3.52 -14.06
N GLU A 426 20.46 4.05 -14.08
CA GLU A 426 21.60 3.41 -14.71
C GLU A 426 21.88 2.01 -14.16
N ARG A 427 21.87 1.82 -12.83
CA ARG A 427 22.09 0.49 -12.22
C ARG A 427 20.99 -0.49 -12.59
N PHE A 428 19.75 -0.04 -12.61
CA PHE A 428 18.62 -0.87 -13.02
C PHE A 428 18.74 -1.28 -14.49
N ASN A 429 19.00 -0.32 -15.38
CA ASN A 429 19.08 -0.55 -16.83
C ASN A 429 20.29 -1.40 -17.22
N LEU A 430 21.46 -1.18 -16.59
CA LEU A 430 22.65 -2.00 -16.84
C LEU A 430 22.41 -3.48 -16.53
N ARG A 431 21.66 -3.80 -15.48
CA ARG A 431 21.33 -5.19 -15.16
C ARG A 431 20.44 -5.81 -16.22
N ASN A 432 19.37 -5.12 -16.57
CA ASN A 432 18.43 -5.64 -17.56
C ASN A 432 18.97 -5.63 -19.00
N SER A 433 19.98 -4.80 -19.34
CA SER A 433 20.64 -4.83 -20.65
C SER A 433 21.67 -5.95 -20.76
N ASN A 434 22.31 -6.37 -19.68
CA ASN A 434 23.23 -7.51 -19.70
C ASN A 434 22.51 -8.84 -19.93
N ALA A 435 21.24 -8.96 -19.52
CA ALA A 435 20.38 -10.08 -19.88
C ALA A 435 20.14 -10.17 -21.40
N VAL A 436 20.20 -9.03 -22.10
CA VAL A 436 20.05 -8.96 -23.58
C VAL A 436 21.33 -9.29 -24.32
N MET A 437 22.51 -9.05 -23.73
CA MET A 437 23.82 -9.32 -24.37
C MET A 437 24.35 -10.75 -24.11
N GLY A 438 23.69 -11.53 -23.32
CA GLY A 438 24.03 -12.93 -23.00
C GLY A 438 23.48 -13.96 -23.99
N TYR A 439 23.03 -13.55 -25.20
CA TYR A 439 22.55 -14.42 -26.28
C TYR A 439 23.44 -14.37 -27.51
#